data_238ef1c43baa7b986ad42e2c53934713
#
_entry.id   238ef1c43baa7b986ad42e2c53934713
#
_cell.length_a   1.000
_cell.length_b   1.000
_cell.length_c   1.000
_cell.angle_alpha   90.00
_cell.angle_beta   90.00
_cell.angle_gamma   90.00
#
_symmetry.space_group_name_H-M   'P 1'
#
loop_
_entity.id
_entity.type
_entity.pdbx_description
1 polymer ?
#
loop_
_entity_poly.entity_id
_entity_poly.type
_entity_poly.pdbx_seq_one_letter_code
_entity_poly.pdbx_strand_id
1 'polypeptide(L)'
;MAAVAIIFVLFFLRGEIAGKFNRSEYSGKETVFTVELKEQIKTDGNSFSAFVKDLKKGEVFLLRYKIGSADEKRHLERLLPGTLCAVKGELKKVRPATNENAFDYRKYLQNKGIFWRLDAEKLTVKPASATPGLFTAVQRLRQKGIFYIYEHFPKETAPLAAALIFGDRSEMEEDLLAAYQRLGIIHLLAISGLHVSMLAGMLFFLMIRLNMTRERAMDILIVFLPFYSLITGASPSVLRACAMTLIVLLIIRFGSGFRKVSVDVFSTVFSVYIFLRPFVIYDAGFQLSFLVTFSLLLSSSFLGKLENRPLALLAGTSVIAQLASVPVMLHHFYEFSFLGIFANILYVPFYSFIVLPLMFFLFFSHLAAGSLIEPFQYVFEIVLEWANQLAKSCSRLPFSTIVLGRPSPLFMCLYLLAISFSFFRLEKAETIKKGCLALFIPAGLMLFQHVTTVYSAKGEVTMIDVGQGDSMFIKLPFNQGTYLIDTGGVLRFDQEEWKKRDHPFDPGKDIVVPFLKSKGITALDKLILTHGDMDHIGGAPAVLEALRVKEVVLPQSGKRAEMEEKILGY
;
A
#
# COMPACT_ATOMS: atom_id res chain seq x y z
N MET A 1 -26.70 -14.29 21.59
CA MET A 1 -26.40 -13.00 22.24
C MET A 1 -25.27 -13.12 23.25
N ALA A 2 -25.33 -13.95 24.27
CA ALA A 2 -24.28 -14.11 25.30
C ALA A 2 -22.89 -14.46 24.71
N ALA A 3 -22.78 -15.40 23.75
CA ALA A 3 -21.52 -15.76 23.13
C ALA A 3 -20.87 -14.59 22.34
N VAL A 4 -21.68 -13.78 21.67
CA VAL A 4 -21.18 -12.58 20.94
C VAL A 4 -20.64 -11.54 21.92
N ALA A 5 -21.33 -11.31 23.05
CA ALA A 5 -20.86 -10.41 24.09
C ALA A 5 -19.55 -10.90 24.72
N ILE A 6 -19.44 -12.20 25.02
CA ILE A 6 -18.22 -12.81 25.56
C ILE A 6 -17.04 -12.63 24.55
N ILE A 7 -17.24 -12.92 23.27
CA ILE A 7 -16.24 -12.74 22.24
C ILE A 7 -15.79 -11.27 22.17
N PHE A 8 -16.74 -10.33 22.15
CA PHE A 8 -16.42 -8.90 22.13
C PHE A 8 -15.58 -8.48 23.35
N VAL A 9 -15.96 -8.92 24.55
CA VAL A 9 -15.20 -8.64 25.78
C VAL A 9 -13.80 -9.24 25.71
N LEU A 10 -13.64 -10.46 25.21
CA LEU A 10 -12.32 -11.09 25.05
C LEU A 10 -11.41 -10.31 24.11
N PHE A 11 -11.93 -9.86 22.96
CA PHE A 11 -11.16 -9.05 22.03
C PHE A 11 -10.82 -7.66 22.59
N PHE A 12 -11.77 -7.03 23.28
CA PHE A 12 -11.53 -5.76 23.95
C PHE A 12 -10.43 -5.87 25.01
N LEU A 13 -10.54 -6.86 25.92
CA LEU A 13 -9.53 -7.14 26.94
C LEU A 13 -8.15 -7.46 26.31
N ARG A 14 -8.14 -8.24 25.22
CA ARG A 14 -6.90 -8.54 24.49
C ARG A 14 -6.25 -7.28 23.90
N GLY A 15 -7.06 -6.35 23.37
CA GLY A 15 -6.60 -5.04 22.87
C GLY A 15 -6.01 -4.18 23.99
N GLU A 16 -6.71 -4.06 25.12
CA GLU A 16 -6.25 -3.34 26.32
C GLU A 16 -4.94 -3.91 26.88
N ILE A 17 -4.85 -5.24 27.00
CA ILE A 17 -3.64 -5.92 27.46
C ILE A 17 -2.49 -5.63 26.47
N ALA A 18 -2.73 -5.77 25.16
CA ALA A 18 -1.71 -5.46 24.16
C ALA A 18 -1.25 -4.00 24.26
N GLY A 19 -2.18 -3.04 24.48
CA GLY A 19 -1.85 -1.63 24.67
C GLY A 19 -0.98 -1.38 25.89
N LYS A 20 -1.21 -2.09 27.00
CA LYS A 20 -0.40 -1.96 28.22
C LYS A 20 1.03 -2.48 28.02
N PHE A 21 1.19 -3.56 27.26
CA PHE A 21 2.50 -4.16 26.99
C PHE A 21 3.22 -3.54 25.77
N ASN A 22 2.53 -2.76 24.94
CA ASN A 22 3.11 -2.07 23.79
C ASN A 22 3.86 -0.81 24.25
N ARG A 23 4.98 -1.01 24.93
CA ARG A 23 5.84 0.04 25.49
C ARG A 23 7.31 -0.31 25.30
N SER A 24 8.14 0.72 25.19
CA SER A 24 9.59 0.54 25.15
C SER A 24 10.20 0.42 26.56
N GLU A 25 11.21 -0.42 26.67
CA GLU A 25 12.06 -0.55 27.84
C GLU A 25 13.31 0.35 27.80
N TYR A 26 13.53 1.06 26.67
CA TYR A 26 14.66 1.96 26.51
C TYR A 26 14.35 3.38 27.01
N SER A 27 15.36 4.02 27.63
CA SER A 27 15.26 5.39 28.15
C SER A 27 15.58 6.46 27.10
N GLY A 28 16.25 6.06 25.99
CA GLY A 28 16.74 6.96 24.96
C GLY A 28 18.12 7.57 25.24
N LYS A 29 18.78 7.15 26.34
CA LYS A 29 20.14 7.59 26.71
C LYS A 29 21.24 6.63 26.26
N GLU A 30 20.86 5.49 25.80
CA GLU A 30 21.76 4.43 25.34
C GLU A 30 22.37 4.81 23.98
N THR A 31 23.67 4.54 23.78
CA THR A 31 24.41 4.98 22.59
C THR A 31 25.08 3.82 21.82
N VAL A 32 25.17 2.64 22.42
CA VAL A 32 25.84 1.48 21.79
C VAL A 32 24.90 0.28 21.77
N PHE A 33 24.71 -0.28 20.58
CA PHE A 33 23.78 -1.39 20.34
C PHE A 33 24.44 -2.50 19.55
N THR A 34 24.05 -3.74 19.84
CA THR A 34 24.29 -4.87 18.96
C THR A 34 22.94 -5.32 18.42
N VAL A 35 22.77 -5.17 17.11
CA VAL A 35 21.48 -5.36 16.46
C VAL A 35 21.57 -6.42 15.36
N GLU A 36 20.45 -7.08 15.12
CA GLU A 36 20.24 -8.01 14.00
C GLU A 36 19.34 -7.34 12.97
N LEU A 37 19.78 -7.27 11.70
CA LEU A 37 18.96 -6.79 10.59
C LEU A 37 17.75 -7.72 10.39
N LYS A 38 16.55 -7.14 10.32
CA LYS A 38 15.30 -7.91 10.10
C LYS A 38 14.77 -7.75 8.68
N GLU A 39 14.07 -6.69 8.43
CA GLU A 39 13.33 -6.44 7.21
C GLU A 39 13.53 -5.00 6.75
N GLN A 40 13.04 -4.70 5.55
CA GLN A 40 13.08 -3.35 4.97
C GLN A 40 14.49 -2.77 4.92
N ILE A 41 15.45 -3.61 4.53
CA ILE A 41 16.80 -3.14 4.23
C ILE A 41 16.69 -2.32 2.94
N LYS A 42 16.88 -1.01 3.06
CA LYS A 42 16.74 -0.09 1.94
C LYS A 42 17.90 0.92 1.93
N THR A 43 18.49 1.09 0.76
CA THR A 43 19.42 2.18 0.45
C THR A 43 18.74 3.11 -0.55
N ASP A 44 18.77 4.41 -0.27
CA ASP A 44 18.22 5.44 -1.16
C ASP A 44 19.15 6.65 -1.11
N GLY A 45 19.87 6.88 -2.18
CA GLY A 45 20.96 7.83 -2.23
C GLY A 45 22.02 7.50 -1.18
N ASN A 46 22.34 8.46 -0.31
CA ASN A 46 23.29 8.30 0.79
C ASN A 46 22.63 7.89 2.12
N SER A 47 21.40 7.38 2.09
CA SER A 47 20.67 6.97 3.29
C SER A 47 20.48 5.46 3.30
N PHE A 48 20.89 4.81 4.38
CA PHE A 48 20.59 3.42 4.68
C PHE A 48 19.52 3.34 5.77
N SER A 49 18.52 2.54 5.58
CA SER A 49 17.47 2.29 6.58
C SER A 49 17.11 0.81 6.65
N ALA A 50 16.83 0.33 7.86
CA ALA A 50 16.41 -1.06 8.09
C ALA A 50 15.63 -1.17 9.40
N PHE A 51 14.75 -2.16 9.51
CA PHE A 51 14.28 -2.59 10.81
C PHE A 51 15.33 -3.52 11.44
N VAL A 52 15.71 -3.20 12.66
CA VAL A 52 16.75 -3.93 13.39
C VAL A 52 16.22 -4.36 14.76
N LYS A 53 16.56 -5.57 15.17
CA LYS A 53 16.23 -6.09 16.50
C LYS A 53 17.46 -5.98 17.39
N ASP A 54 17.33 -5.27 18.51
CA ASP A 54 18.36 -5.25 19.53
C ASP A 54 18.49 -6.63 20.21
N LEU A 55 19.70 -7.10 20.39
CA LEU A 55 19.95 -8.41 21.00
C LEU A 55 19.86 -8.38 22.53
N LYS A 56 19.98 -7.20 23.15
CA LYS A 56 19.99 -7.07 24.62
C LYS A 56 18.59 -7.15 25.22
N LYS A 57 17.64 -6.38 24.66
CA LYS A 57 16.24 -6.33 25.16
C LYS A 57 15.23 -6.91 24.18
N GLY A 58 15.63 -7.18 22.94
CA GLY A 58 14.77 -7.78 21.92
C GLY A 58 13.82 -6.81 21.23
N GLU A 59 13.90 -5.49 21.53
CA GLU A 59 13.08 -4.47 20.85
C GLU A 59 13.53 -4.25 19.41
N VAL A 60 12.58 -3.82 18.58
CA VAL A 60 12.82 -3.46 17.17
C VAL A 60 12.93 -1.96 17.04
N PHE A 61 13.95 -1.48 16.34
CA PHE A 61 14.20 -0.08 16.01
C PHE A 61 14.15 0.16 14.52
N LEU A 62 13.82 1.39 14.12
CA LEU A 62 14.06 1.88 12.78
C LEU A 62 15.49 2.48 12.73
N LEU A 63 16.44 1.71 12.20
CA LEU A 63 17.81 2.17 12.00
C LEU A 63 17.84 3.15 10.82
N ARG A 64 18.56 4.26 11.00
CA ARG A 64 18.98 5.17 9.93
C ARG A 64 20.47 5.42 10.02
N TYR A 65 21.13 5.34 8.89
CA TYR A 65 22.57 5.58 8.79
C TYR A 65 22.87 6.39 7.53
N LYS A 66 23.74 7.38 7.65
CA LYS A 66 24.19 8.19 6.52
C LYS A 66 25.46 7.56 5.95
N ILE A 67 25.36 7.09 4.71
CA ILE A 67 26.45 6.42 3.99
C ILE A 67 27.54 7.43 3.65
N GLY A 68 28.81 7.06 3.89
CA GLY A 68 29.95 7.94 3.67
C GLY A 68 30.58 7.84 2.28
N SER A 69 30.47 6.68 1.62
CA SER A 69 31.10 6.45 0.30
C SER A 69 30.29 5.53 -0.59
N ALA A 70 30.56 5.56 -1.89
CA ALA A 70 29.94 4.66 -2.87
C ALA A 70 30.29 3.17 -2.63
N ASP A 71 31.50 2.90 -2.14
CA ASP A 71 31.92 1.53 -1.82
C ASP A 71 31.15 0.98 -0.60
N GLU A 72 30.98 1.82 0.41
CA GLU A 72 30.15 1.48 1.57
C GLU A 72 28.70 1.22 1.17
N LYS A 73 28.13 2.05 0.26
CA LYS A 73 26.79 1.85 -0.30
C LYS A 73 26.66 0.46 -0.92
N ARG A 74 27.57 0.09 -1.82
CA ARG A 74 27.60 -1.24 -2.47
C ARG A 74 27.69 -2.39 -1.47
N HIS A 75 28.41 -2.20 -0.37
CA HIS A 75 28.50 -3.21 0.69
C HIS A 75 27.19 -3.33 1.46
N LEU A 76 26.56 -2.22 1.83
CA LEU A 76 25.30 -2.19 2.59
C LEU A 76 24.10 -2.72 1.77
N GLU A 77 24.06 -2.48 0.46
CA GLU A 77 23.05 -3.01 -0.46
C GLU A 77 23.01 -4.54 -0.51
N ARG A 78 24.15 -5.20 -0.25
CA ARG A 78 24.25 -6.66 -0.26
C ARG A 78 23.98 -7.32 1.08
N LEU A 79 23.66 -6.54 2.12
CA LEU A 79 23.36 -7.08 3.43
C LEU A 79 22.06 -7.91 3.41
N LEU A 80 22.09 -9.01 4.16
CA LEU A 80 20.96 -9.93 4.26
C LEU A 80 20.31 -9.86 5.65
N PRO A 81 19.03 -10.18 5.76
CA PRO A 81 18.36 -10.36 7.05
C PRO A 81 19.14 -11.34 7.94
N GLY A 82 19.16 -11.06 9.25
CA GLY A 82 19.94 -11.83 10.22
C GLY A 82 21.43 -11.44 10.30
N THR A 83 21.87 -10.44 9.53
CA THR A 83 23.23 -9.90 9.70
C THR A 83 23.32 -9.13 11.01
N LEU A 84 24.39 -9.40 11.79
CA LEU A 84 24.67 -8.72 13.04
C LEU A 84 25.48 -7.45 12.80
N CYS A 85 25.05 -6.36 13.43
CA CYS A 85 25.75 -5.09 13.34
C CYS A 85 26.01 -4.52 14.75
N ALA A 86 27.21 -3.98 14.95
CA ALA A 86 27.49 -3.07 16.06
C ALA A 86 27.16 -1.65 15.59
N VAL A 87 26.33 -0.97 16.34
CA VAL A 87 25.86 0.38 16.02
C VAL A 87 26.18 1.31 17.19
N LYS A 88 26.86 2.41 16.89
CA LYS A 88 26.97 3.55 17.80
C LYS A 88 26.08 4.67 17.25
N GLY A 89 25.19 5.21 18.07
CA GLY A 89 24.24 6.23 17.65
C GLY A 89 23.25 6.58 18.75
N GLU A 90 22.29 7.41 18.42
CA GLU A 90 21.30 7.95 19.36
C GLU A 90 19.90 7.39 19.07
N LEU A 91 19.15 7.09 20.12
CA LEU A 91 17.74 6.77 20.04
C LEU A 91 16.91 8.06 20.03
N LYS A 92 16.18 8.30 18.94
CA LYS A 92 15.27 9.44 18.82
C LYS A 92 13.82 8.97 18.70
N LYS A 93 12.92 9.69 19.35
CA LYS A 93 11.48 9.47 19.16
C LYS A 93 11.07 9.93 17.76
N VAL A 94 10.27 9.11 17.08
CA VAL A 94 9.69 9.52 15.80
C VAL A 94 8.71 10.67 16.05
N ARG A 95 8.79 11.73 15.24
CA ARG A 95 7.90 12.88 15.36
C ARG A 95 6.46 12.49 14.97
N PRO A 96 5.43 13.02 15.65
CA PRO A 96 4.04 12.86 15.23
C PRO A 96 3.79 13.62 13.93
N ALA A 97 2.67 13.32 13.29
CA ALA A 97 2.16 14.20 12.25
C ALA A 97 1.79 15.56 12.84
N THR A 98 2.19 16.65 12.18
CA THR A 98 1.95 18.03 12.58
C THR A 98 0.75 18.63 11.84
N ASN A 99 0.54 18.22 10.59
CA ASN A 99 -0.60 18.65 9.79
C ASN A 99 -1.86 17.83 10.09
N GLU A 100 -3.00 18.51 10.06
CA GLU A 100 -4.30 17.87 10.21
C GLU A 100 -4.49 16.80 9.11
N ASN A 101 -5.08 15.68 9.49
CA ASN A 101 -5.35 14.52 8.61
C ASN A 101 -4.11 13.84 8.02
N ALA A 102 -2.90 14.32 8.24
CA ALA A 102 -1.69 13.70 7.72
C ALA A 102 -1.48 12.28 8.28
N PHE A 103 -0.76 11.46 7.54
CA PHE A 103 -0.40 10.11 7.97
C PHE A 103 0.57 10.17 9.17
N ASP A 104 0.15 9.66 10.32
CA ASP A 104 0.99 9.62 11.52
C ASP A 104 1.92 8.40 11.50
N TYR A 105 3.13 8.62 10.94
CA TYR A 105 4.16 7.58 10.85
C TYR A 105 4.61 7.07 12.22
N ARG A 106 4.56 7.89 13.26
CA ARG A 106 4.85 7.48 14.64
C ARG A 106 3.84 6.44 15.13
N LYS A 107 2.53 6.69 14.96
CA LYS A 107 1.48 5.72 15.33
C LYS A 107 1.59 4.44 14.52
N TYR A 108 1.89 4.54 13.23
CA TYR A 108 2.12 3.37 12.37
C TYR A 108 3.25 2.48 12.90
N LEU A 109 4.40 3.07 13.26
CA LEU A 109 5.53 2.33 13.84
C LEU A 109 5.19 1.75 15.23
N GLN A 110 4.52 2.53 16.09
CA GLN A 110 4.09 2.07 17.42
C GLN A 110 3.12 0.88 17.34
N ASN A 111 2.22 0.86 16.36
CA ASN A 111 1.35 -0.29 16.09
C ASN A 111 2.13 -1.56 15.67
N LYS A 112 3.34 -1.38 15.17
CA LYS A 112 4.30 -2.46 14.88
C LYS A 112 5.25 -2.77 16.05
N GLY A 113 5.09 -2.10 17.20
CA GLY A 113 5.98 -2.25 18.36
C GLY A 113 7.33 -1.53 18.21
N ILE A 114 7.43 -0.56 17.29
CA ILE A 114 8.65 0.22 17.04
C ILE A 114 8.47 1.61 17.63
N PHE A 115 9.21 1.92 18.68
CA PHE A 115 9.08 3.19 19.43
C PHE A 115 10.21 4.16 19.14
N TRP A 116 11.35 3.66 18.67
CA TRP A 116 12.56 4.43 18.50
C TRP A 116 13.09 4.35 17.08
N ARG A 117 13.64 5.47 16.63
CA ARG A 117 14.53 5.57 15.50
C ARG A 117 15.97 5.62 16.04
N LEU A 118 16.81 4.71 15.58
CA LEU A 118 18.24 4.68 15.90
C LEU A 118 19.01 5.42 14.80
N ASP A 119 19.42 6.65 15.08
CA ASP A 119 20.25 7.44 14.17
C ASP A 119 21.72 7.04 14.42
N ALA A 120 22.26 6.21 13.52
CA ALA A 120 23.60 5.69 13.64
C ALA A 120 24.66 6.68 13.15
N GLU A 121 25.68 6.91 13.98
CA GLU A 121 26.93 7.61 13.63
C GLU A 121 27.94 6.66 13.00
N LYS A 122 28.00 5.41 13.51
CA LYS A 122 28.87 4.37 13.03
C LYS A 122 28.13 3.04 13.00
N LEU A 123 28.27 2.35 11.87
CA LEU A 123 27.73 1.01 11.66
C LEU A 123 28.89 0.08 11.29
N THR A 124 29.02 -1.03 12.01
CA THR A 124 30.05 -2.04 11.74
C THR A 124 29.40 -3.40 11.64
N VAL A 125 29.52 -4.05 10.49
CA VAL A 125 29.01 -5.40 10.28
C VAL A 125 29.90 -6.40 11.05
N LYS A 126 29.27 -7.24 11.86
CA LYS A 126 29.97 -8.30 12.58
C LYS A 126 30.00 -9.60 11.78
N PRO A 127 31.06 -10.43 11.90
CA PRO A 127 31.05 -11.76 11.30
C PRO A 127 29.84 -12.56 11.80
N ALA A 128 29.24 -13.35 10.92
CA ALA A 128 28.11 -14.21 11.28
C ALA A 128 28.56 -15.28 12.27
N SER A 129 28.05 -15.23 13.49
CA SER A 129 28.48 -16.17 14.57
C SER A 129 27.50 -17.31 14.80
N ALA A 130 26.34 -17.34 14.16
CA ALA A 130 25.30 -18.35 14.35
C ALA A 130 24.60 -18.75 13.06
N THR A 131 24.16 -19.99 12.97
CA THR A 131 23.25 -20.45 11.93
C THR A 131 21.93 -19.71 12.04
N PRO A 132 21.39 -19.15 10.95
CA PRO A 132 20.13 -18.42 11.00
C PRO A 132 18.98 -19.37 11.37
N GLY A 133 18.08 -18.91 12.24
CA GLY A 133 16.82 -19.62 12.48
C GLY A 133 15.98 -19.74 11.20
N LEU A 134 15.05 -20.69 11.17
CA LEU A 134 14.21 -20.99 9.99
C LEU A 134 13.58 -19.73 9.36
N PHE A 135 13.02 -18.86 10.18
CA PHE A 135 12.39 -17.61 9.70
C PHE A 135 13.40 -16.70 8.99
N THR A 136 14.58 -16.50 9.60
CA THR A 136 15.66 -15.69 9.00
C THR A 136 16.21 -16.34 7.73
N ALA A 137 16.26 -17.69 7.66
CA ALA A 137 16.67 -18.41 6.45
C ALA A 137 15.69 -18.17 5.29
N VAL A 138 14.39 -18.20 5.54
CA VAL A 138 13.36 -17.88 4.53
C VAL A 138 13.45 -16.43 4.07
N GLN A 139 13.67 -15.48 4.98
CA GLN A 139 13.88 -14.08 4.62
C GLN A 139 15.15 -13.87 3.79
N ARG A 140 16.24 -14.59 4.10
CA ARG A 140 17.47 -14.59 3.28
C ARG A 140 17.21 -15.16 1.88
N LEU A 141 16.45 -16.23 1.79
CA LEU A 141 16.05 -16.82 0.51
C LEU A 141 15.23 -15.82 -0.33
N ARG A 142 14.27 -15.14 0.30
CA ARG A 142 13.50 -14.08 -0.33
C ARG A 142 14.42 -12.97 -0.87
N GLN A 143 15.33 -12.45 -0.05
CA GLN A 143 16.22 -11.37 -0.44
C GLN A 143 17.18 -11.78 -1.57
N LYS A 144 17.71 -13.01 -1.51
CA LYS A 144 18.52 -13.57 -2.60
C LYS A 144 17.72 -13.70 -3.90
N GLY A 145 16.44 -14.11 -3.81
CA GLY A 145 15.57 -14.18 -4.97
C GLY A 145 15.29 -12.81 -5.57
N ILE A 146 15.11 -11.77 -4.75
CA ILE A 146 14.97 -10.38 -5.19
C ILE A 146 16.25 -9.92 -5.90
N PHE A 147 17.43 -10.12 -5.32
CA PHE A 147 18.70 -9.78 -5.95
C PHE A 147 18.90 -10.51 -7.28
N TYR A 148 18.56 -11.82 -7.33
CA TYR A 148 18.62 -12.60 -8.55
C TYR A 148 17.78 -12.00 -9.67
N ILE A 149 16.56 -11.52 -9.37
CA ILE A 149 15.71 -10.85 -10.36
C ILE A 149 16.38 -9.57 -10.87
N TYR A 150 16.85 -8.70 -9.99
CA TYR A 150 17.47 -7.44 -10.40
C TYR A 150 18.79 -7.62 -11.16
N GLU A 151 19.48 -8.74 -10.95
CA GLU A 151 20.73 -9.05 -11.66
C GLU A 151 20.50 -9.65 -13.06
N HIS A 152 19.40 -10.40 -13.26
CA HIS A 152 19.21 -11.21 -14.45
C HIS A 152 18.00 -10.81 -15.31
N PHE A 153 17.09 -10.01 -14.79
CA PHE A 153 15.92 -9.56 -15.54
C PHE A 153 16.13 -8.14 -16.07
N PRO A 154 15.50 -7.79 -17.21
CA PRO A 154 15.54 -6.42 -17.74
C PRO A 154 14.99 -5.40 -16.73
N LYS A 155 15.56 -4.19 -16.76
CA LYS A 155 15.21 -3.10 -15.83
C LYS A 155 13.71 -2.77 -15.82
N GLU A 156 13.05 -2.92 -16.95
CA GLU A 156 11.63 -2.60 -17.16
C GLU A 156 10.70 -3.64 -16.50
N THR A 157 11.13 -4.90 -16.44
CA THR A 157 10.32 -6.01 -15.91
C THR A 157 10.74 -6.48 -14.53
N ALA A 158 12.01 -6.26 -14.13
CA ALA A 158 12.54 -6.69 -12.84
C ALA A 158 11.74 -6.17 -11.63
N PRO A 159 11.32 -4.88 -11.55
CA PRO A 159 10.53 -4.40 -10.42
C PRO A 159 9.18 -5.09 -10.30
N LEU A 160 8.51 -5.35 -11.42
CA LEU A 160 7.24 -6.07 -11.44
C LEU A 160 7.42 -7.54 -11.05
N ALA A 161 8.50 -8.20 -11.53
CA ALA A 161 8.81 -9.56 -11.15
C ALA A 161 9.08 -9.69 -9.64
N ALA A 162 9.88 -8.77 -9.07
CA ALA A 162 10.13 -8.72 -7.63
C ALA A 162 8.84 -8.49 -6.82
N ALA A 163 7.94 -7.63 -7.32
CA ALA A 163 6.65 -7.35 -6.69
C ALA A 163 5.70 -8.54 -6.70
N LEU A 164 5.57 -9.25 -7.82
CA LEU A 164 4.61 -10.36 -7.99
C LEU A 164 5.10 -11.70 -7.45
N ILE A 165 6.41 -11.95 -7.45
CA ILE A 165 7.00 -13.22 -6.97
C ILE A 165 7.36 -13.14 -5.49
N PHE A 166 7.99 -12.04 -5.06
CA PHE A 166 8.52 -11.88 -3.70
C PHE A 166 7.84 -10.79 -2.87
N GLY A 167 6.87 -10.06 -3.44
CA GLY A 167 6.16 -8.98 -2.76
C GLY A 167 7.01 -7.75 -2.48
N ASP A 168 8.07 -7.52 -3.27
CA ASP A 168 8.93 -6.34 -3.15
C ASP A 168 8.60 -5.31 -4.23
N ARG A 169 8.28 -4.07 -3.81
CA ARG A 169 7.91 -2.95 -4.69
C ARG A 169 8.84 -1.76 -4.53
N SER A 170 10.00 -1.95 -3.90
CA SER A 170 10.90 -0.86 -3.54
C SER A 170 11.45 -0.09 -4.74
N GLU A 171 11.66 -0.77 -5.86
CA GLU A 171 12.25 -0.23 -7.09
C GLU A 171 11.19 0.07 -8.18
N MET A 172 9.91 0.10 -7.82
CA MET A 172 8.88 0.46 -8.81
C MET A 172 8.84 1.97 -9.05
N GLU A 173 8.72 2.34 -10.32
CA GLU A 173 8.61 3.74 -10.75
C GLU A 173 7.43 4.45 -10.06
N GLU A 174 7.68 5.61 -9.43
CA GLU A 174 6.64 6.35 -8.70
C GLU A 174 5.48 6.78 -9.59
N ASP A 175 5.76 7.24 -10.81
CA ASP A 175 4.72 7.67 -11.76
C ASP A 175 3.80 6.51 -12.15
N LEU A 176 4.36 5.31 -12.29
CA LEU A 176 3.58 4.10 -12.53
C LEU A 176 2.72 3.75 -11.32
N LEU A 177 3.30 3.76 -10.12
CA LEU A 177 2.55 3.53 -8.88
C LEU A 177 1.41 4.54 -8.71
N ALA A 178 1.66 5.83 -8.98
CA ALA A 178 0.65 6.89 -8.92
C ALA A 178 -0.46 6.68 -9.97
N ALA A 179 -0.10 6.30 -11.20
CA ALA A 179 -1.09 6.00 -12.25
C ALA A 179 -1.99 4.82 -11.87
N TYR A 180 -1.42 3.72 -11.37
CA TYR A 180 -2.17 2.56 -10.90
C TYR A 180 -3.04 2.86 -9.67
N GLN A 181 -2.56 3.73 -8.78
CA GLN A 181 -3.33 4.19 -7.63
C GLN A 181 -4.53 5.04 -8.07
N ARG A 182 -4.34 6.01 -8.97
CA ARG A 182 -5.43 6.85 -9.53
C ARG A 182 -6.48 6.00 -10.24
N LEU A 183 -6.07 4.94 -10.93
CA LEU A 183 -6.99 3.99 -11.58
C LEU A 183 -7.58 2.95 -10.62
N GLY A 184 -7.22 2.94 -9.32
CA GLY A 184 -7.72 1.97 -8.35
C GLY A 184 -7.24 0.53 -8.57
N ILE A 185 -6.22 0.32 -9.40
CA ILE A 185 -5.66 -0.99 -9.75
C ILE A 185 -4.29 -1.27 -9.11
N ILE A 186 -3.83 -0.41 -8.19
CA ILE A 186 -2.54 -0.58 -7.49
C ILE A 186 -2.43 -1.93 -6.75
N HIS A 187 -3.56 -2.53 -6.37
CA HIS A 187 -3.61 -3.84 -5.75
C HIS A 187 -3.14 -4.98 -6.65
N LEU A 188 -3.09 -4.79 -7.97
CA LEU A 188 -2.56 -5.76 -8.94
C LEU A 188 -1.03 -5.81 -8.94
N LEU A 189 -0.38 -4.72 -8.55
CA LEU A 189 1.08 -4.66 -8.35
C LEU A 189 1.52 -5.23 -7.00
N ALA A 190 0.58 -5.72 -6.21
CA ALA A 190 0.84 -6.43 -4.96
C ALA A 190 0.28 -7.85 -5.05
N ILE A 191 0.89 -8.78 -4.31
CA ILE A 191 0.34 -10.13 -4.24
C ILE A 191 -1.01 -10.06 -3.52
N SER A 192 -2.06 -10.38 -4.27
CA SER A 192 -3.45 -10.35 -3.82
C SER A 192 -3.97 -11.76 -3.49
N GLY A 193 -5.16 -11.83 -2.89
CA GLY A 193 -5.84 -13.11 -2.66
C GLY A 193 -6.11 -13.89 -3.95
N LEU A 194 -6.40 -13.19 -5.04
CA LEU A 194 -6.60 -13.81 -6.35
C LEU A 194 -5.30 -14.44 -6.87
N HIS A 195 -4.17 -13.76 -6.73
CA HIS A 195 -2.85 -14.28 -7.12
C HIS A 195 -2.48 -15.55 -6.35
N VAL A 196 -2.73 -15.59 -5.03
CA VAL A 196 -2.51 -16.79 -4.20
C VAL A 196 -3.39 -17.95 -4.65
N SER A 197 -4.69 -17.70 -4.88
CA SER A 197 -5.64 -18.73 -5.31
C SER A 197 -5.30 -19.27 -6.70
N MET A 198 -4.90 -18.41 -7.62
CA MET A 198 -4.46 -18.81 -8.96
C MET A 198 -3.19 -19.64 -8.92
N LEU A 199 -2.17 -19.19 -8.17
CA LEU A 199 -0.92 -19.94 -8.04
C LEU A 199 -1.18 -21.33 -7.43
N ALA A 200 -1.99 -21.41 -6.37
CA ALA A 200 -2.38 -22.69 -5.78
C ALA A 200 -3.13 -23.58 -6.78
N GLY A 201 -4.06 -23.00 -7.55
CA GLY A 201 -4.79 -23.70 -8.61
C GLY A 201 -3.89 -24.19 -9.75
N MET A 202 -2.96 -23.36 -10.21
CA MET A 202 -1.97 -23.72 -11.25
C MET A 202 -1.06 -24.86 -10.78
N LEU A 203 -0.54 -24.77 -9.55
CA LEU A 203 0.29 -25.84 -8.96
C LEU A 203 -0.51 -27.13 -8.79
N PHE A 204 -1.74 -27.04 -8.28
CA PHE A 204 -2.61 -28.20 -8.16
C PHE A 204 -2.86 -28.86 -9.52
N PHE A 205 -3.22 -28.07 -10.53
CA PHE A 205 -3.44 -28.56 -11.90
C PHE A 205 -2.19 -29.24 -12.47
N LEU A 206 -1.02 -28.61 -12.30
CA LEU A 206 0.26 -29.16 -12.77
C LEU A 206 0.56 -30.51 -12.10
N MET A 207 0.39 -30.60 -10.78
CA MET A 207 0.62 -31.84 -10.03
C MET A 207 -0.32 -32.98 -10.50
N ILE A 208 -1.59 -32.66 -10.76
CA ILE A 208 -2.54 -33.65 -11.33
C ILE A 208 -2.10 -34.09 -12.75
N ARG A 209 -1.61 -33.15 -13.58
CA ARG A 209 -1.08 -33.49 -14.92
C ARG A 209 0.19 -34.33 -14.88
N LEU A 210 0.97 -34.23 -13.80
CA LEU A 210 2.12 -35.08 -13.52
C LEU A 210 1.73 -36.41 -12.83
N ASN A 211 0.46 -36.83 -12.96
CA ASN A 211 -0.10 -38.08 -12.42
C ASN A 211 -0.01 -38.19 -10.86
N MET A 212 0.04 -37.07 -10.14
CA MET A 212 -0.10 -37.10 -8.68
C MET A 212 -1.57 -37.28 -8.29
N THR A 213 -1.82 -37.96 -7.18
CA THR A 213 -3.18 -38.08 -6.63
C THR A 213 -3.63 -36.73 -6.06
N ARG A 214 -4.94 -36.49 -6.00
CA ARG A 214 -5.51 -35.26 -5.45
C ARG A 214 -5.09 -35.02 -4.00
N GLU A 215 -5.04 -36.08 -3.21
CA GLU A 215 -4.65 -36.05 -1.81
C GLU A 215 -3.21 -35.58 -1.65
N ARG A 216 -2.26 -36.13 -2.42
CA ARG A 216 -0.85 -35.74 -2.39
C ARG A 216 -0.67 -34.29 -2.84
N ALA A 217 -1.38 -33.89 -3.90
CA ALA A 217 -1.35 -32.50 -4.37
C ALA A 217 -1.86 -31.52 -3.29
N MET A 218 -2.93 -31.87 -2.57
CA MET A 218 -3.40 -31.08 -1.43
C MET A 218 -2.40 -31.05 -0.28
N ASP A 219 -1.79 -32.18 0.08
CA ASP A 219 -0.79 -32.26 1.16
C ASP A 219 0.43 -31.37 0.85
N ILE A 220 0.89 -31.34 -0.41
CA ILE A 220 1.97 -30.44 -0.85
C ILE A 220 1.54 -28.98 -0.73
N LEU A 221 0.34 -28.60 -1.16
CA LEU A 221 -0.17 -27.24 -1.05
C LEU A 221 -0.34 -26.79 0.40
N ILE A 222 -0.75 -27.69 1.29
CA ILE A 222 -0.87 -27.42 2.74
C ILE A 222 0.48 -27.00 3.34
N VAL A 223 1.58 -27.61 2.90
CA VAL A 223 2.94 -27.25 3.32
C VAL A 223 3.47 -26.01 2.58
N PHE A 224 3.15 -25.90 1.28
CA PHE A 224 3.62 -24.83 0.42
C PHE A 224 3.05 -23.46 0.81
N LEU A 225 1.76 -23.35 1.10
CA LEU A 225 1.09 -22.05 1.36
C LEU A 225 1.68 -21.26 2.55
N PRO A 226 1.93 -21.86 3.72
CA PRO A 226 2.62 -21.16 4.81
C PRO A 226 4.01 -20.69 4.41
N PHE A 227 4.79 -21.54 3.72
CA PHE A 227 6.12 -21.17 3.22
C PHE A 227 6.05 -20.02 2.21
N TYR A 228 5.11 -20.08 1.26
CA TYR A 228 4.88 -19.02 0.28
C TYR A 228 4.51 -17.70 0.94
N SER A 229 3.66 -17.73 1.98
CA SER A 229 3.30 -16.51 2.72
C SER A 229 4.52 -15.81 3.36
N LEU A 230 5.50 -16.57 3.84
CA LEU A 230 6.73 -16.03 4.42
C LEU A 230 7.67 -15.48 3.34
N ILE A 231 7.82 -16.20 2.23
CA ILE A 231 8.70 -15.78 1.12
C ILE A 231 8.21 -14.49 0.44
N THR A 232 6.90 -14.25 0.47
CA THR A 232 6.29 -13.03 -0.10
C THR A 232 6.20 -11.86 0.88
N GLY A 233 6.86 -11.96 2.05
CA GLY A 233 6.91 -10.89 3.05
C GLY A 233 5.67 -10.79 3.95
N ALA A 234 4.82 -11.81 4.00
CA ALA A 234 3.71 -11.97 4.95
C ALA A 234 2.77 -10.74 5.05
N SER A 235 2.48 -10.07 3.92
CA SER A 235 1.52 -8.96 3.90
C SER A 235 0.13 -9.43 4.37
N PRO A 236 -0.72 -8.55 4.95
CA PRO A 236 -2.05 -8.92 5.46
C PRO A 236 -2.92 -9.62 4.41
N SER A 237 -2.85 -9.18 3.16
CA SER A 237 -3.59 -9.77 2.02
C SER A 237 -3.16 -11.20 1.74
N VAL A 238 -1.85 -11.45 1.71
CA VAL A 238 -1.28 -12.79 1.44
C VAL A 238 -1.57 -13.72 2.61
N LEU A 239 -1.33 -13.28 3.85
CA LEU A 239 -1.61 -14.08 5.04
C LEU A 239 -3.08 -14.51 5.11
N ARG A 240 -4.02 -13.58 4.85
CA ARG A 240 -5.44 -13.92 4.79
C ARG A 240 -5.74 -14.97 3.71
N ALA A 241 -5.25 -14.75 2.50
CA ALA A 241 -5.52 -15.64 1.37
C ALA A 241 -4.93 -17.03 1.60
N CYS A 242 -3.67 -17.12 2.04
CA CYS A 242 -3.02 -18.38 2.37
C CYS A 242 -3.74 -19.10 3.51
N ALA A 243 -4.13 -18.40 4.59
CA ALA A 243 -4.84 -18.98 5.71
C ALA A 243 -6.23 -19.51 5.32
N MET A 244 -7.01 -18.73 4.56
CA MET A 244 -8.32 -19.18 4.07
C MET A 244 -8.19 -20.40 3.15
N THR A 245 -7.28 -20.37 2.17
CA THR A 245 -7.04 -21.49 1.26
C THR A 245 -6.56 -22.72 2.04
N LEU A 246 -5.67 -22.55 3.00
CA LEU A 246 -5.16 -23.63 3.86
C LEU A 246 -6.29 -24.31 4.63
N ILE A 247 -7.17 -23.53 5.29
CA ILE A 247 -8.30 -24.08 6.06
C ILE A 247 -9.25 -24.83 5.11
N VAL A 248 -9.53 -24.27 3.93
CA VAL A 248 -10.37 -24.96 2.93
C VAL A 248 -9.74 -26.28 2.49
N LEU A 249 -8.44 -26.30 2.19
CA LEU A 249 -7.73 -27.54 1.83
C LEU A 249 -7.75 -28.58 2.96
N LEU A 250 -7.56 -28.17 4.22
CA LEU A 250 -7.64 -29.03 5.39
C LEU A 250 -9.04 -29.64 5.56
N ILE A 251 -10.10 -28.83 5.37
CA ILE A 251 -11.48 -29.31 5.44
C ILE A 251 -11.76 -30.31 4.30
N ILE A 252 -11.30 -30.05 3.07
CA ILE A 252 -11.48 -30.97 1.94
C ILE A 252 -10.70 -32.26 2.18
N ARG A 253 -9.50 -32.17 2.71
CA ARG A 253 -8.58 -33.30 2.87
C ARG A 253 -8.97 -34.23 4.01
N PHE A 254 -9.44 -33.69 5.13
CA PHE A 254 -9.67 -34.43 6.36
C PHE A 254 -11.13 -34.40 6.87
N GLY A 255 -11.98 -33.56 6.28
CA GLY A 255 -13.37 -33.39 6.74
C GLY A 255 -14.38 -34.26 5.99
N SER A 256 -15.44 -34.65 6.67
CA SER A 256 -16.56 -35.41 6.14
C SER A 256 -17.72 -34.52 5.70
N GLY A 257 -17.54 -33.75 4.61
CA GLY A 257 -18.65 -33.06 3.97
C GLY A 257 -18.59 -31.54 3.94
N PHE A 258 -18.71 -31.02 2.73
CA PHE A 258 -18.68 -29.58 2.40
C PHE A 258 -20.10 -29.01 2.45
N ARG A 259 -20.42 -28.19 3.44
CA ARG A 259 -21.61 -27.34 3.38
C ARG A 259 -21.28 -25.93 3.90
N LYS A 260 -21.28 -24.92 2.96
CA LYS A 260 -21.26 -23.46 3.20
C LYS A 260 -20.19 -22.95 4.20
N VAL A 261 -18.91 -23.25 3.94
CA VAL A 261 -17.80 -22.99 4.86
C VAL A 261 -17.20 -21.56 4.71
N SER A 262 -17.55 -20.82 3.64
CA SER A 262 -16.82 -19.61 3.27
C SER A 262 -16.87 -18.50 4.34
N VAL A 263 -18.03 -18.24 4.95
CA VAL A 263 -18.17 -17.19 5.97
C VAL A 263 -17.55 -17.62 7.29
N ASP A 264 -17.68 -18.90 7.67
CA ASP A 264 -17.10 -19.43 8.91
C ASP A 264 -15.57 -19.43 8.84
N VAL A 265 -14.99 -19.85 7.69
CA VAL A 265 -13.54 -19.78 7.45
C VAL A 265 -13.05 -18.34 7.50
N PHE A 266 -13.76 -17.43 6.82
CA PHE A 266 -13.42 -16.00 6.86
C PHE A 266 -13.44 -15.46 8.29
N SER A 267 -14.52 -15.72 9.05
CA SER A 267 -14.69 -15.26 10.43
C SER A 267 -13.62 -15.84 11.37
N THR A 268 -13.24 -17.10 11.17
CA THR A 268 -12.17 -17.75 11.92
C THR A 268 -10.82 -17.08 11.64
N VAL A 269 -10.45 -16.90 10.37
CA VAL A 269 -9.19 -16.23 9.99
C VAL A 269 -9.15 -14.80 10.52
N PHE A 270 -10.25 -14.05 10.38
CA PHE A 270 -10.37 -12.69 10.88
C PHE A 270 -10.15 -12.63 12.41
N SER A 271 -10.86 -13.50 13.15
CA SER A 271 -10.79 -13.55 14.61
C SER A 271 -9.38 -13.92 15.10
N VAL A 272 -8.81 -14.98 14.55
CA VAL A 272 -7.46 -15.43 14.91
C VAL A 272 -6.43 -14.33 14.60
N TYR A 273 -6.53 -13.66 13.45
CA TYR A 273 -5.58 -12.63 13.06
C TYR A 273 -5.61 -11.42 14.02
N ILE A 274 -6.82 -10.90 14.34
CA ILE A 274 -6.95 -9.79 15.29
C ILE A 274 -6.50 -10.22 16.70
N PHE A 275 -6.82 -11.44 17.13
CA PHE A 275 -6.40 -11.93 18.43
C PHE A 275 -4.88 -11.99 18.57
N LEU A 276 -4.17 -12.45 17.53
CA LEU A 276 -2.71 -12.52 17.50
C LEU A 276 -2.06 -11.15 17.38
N ARG A 277 -2.63 -10.26 16.54
CA ARG A 277 -2.09 -8.93 16.23
C ARG A 277 -3.17 -7.85 16.32
N PRO A 278 -3.59 -7.43 17.52
CA PRO A 278 -4.75 -6.52 17.68
C PRO A 278 -4.59 -5.17 16.98
N PHE A 279 -3.38 -4.65 16.88
CA PHE A 279 -3.12 -3.37 16.19
C PHE A 279 -3.20 -3.43 14.67
N VAL A 280 -3.32 -4.61 14.07
CA VAL A 280 -3.47 -4.76 12.60
C VAL A 280 -4.77 -4.10 12.09
N ILE A 281 -5.76 -3.90 12.97
CA ILE A 281 -7.01 -3.21 12.62
C ILE A 281 -6.79 -1.79 12.10
N TYR A 282 -5.66 -1.16 12.44
CA TYR A 282 -5.28 0.18 11.95
C TYR A 282 -4.51 0.15 10.62
N ASP A 283 -4.19 -1.04 10.10
CA ASP A 283 -3.49 -1.20 8.81
C ASP A 283 -4.49 -1.11 7.66
N ALA A 284 -4.27 -0.17 6.73
CA ALA A 284 -5.16 0.03 5.57
C ALA A 284 -5.25 -1.22 4.67
N GLY A 285 -4.13 -1.95 4.50
CA GLY A 285 -4.10 -3.19 3.72
C GLY A 285 -4.94 -4.29 4.35
N PHE A 286 -4.91 -4.41 5.67
CA PHE A 286 -5.80 -5.31 6.42
C PHE A 286 -7.26 -4.92 6.23
N GLN A 287 -7.60 -3.64 6.48
CA GLN A 287 -8.97 -3.13 6.37
C GLN A 287 -9.54 -3.39 4.96
N LEU A 288 -8.84 -2.99 3.91
CA LEU A 288 -9.25 -3.18 2.52
C LEU A 288 -9.41 -4.67 2.18
N SER A 289 -8.42 -5.49 2.54
CA SER A 289 -8.41 -6.90 2.22
C SER A 289 -9.59 -7.67 2.85
N PHE A 290 -9.85 -7.42 4.13
CA PHE A 290 -10.93 -8.11 4.84
C PHE A 290 -12.30 -7.56 4.49
N LEU A 291 -12.46 -6.23 4.40
CA LEU A 291 -13.74 -5.59 4.07
C LEU A 291 -14.23 -5.97 2.68
N VAL A 292 -13.37 -5.90 1.68
CA VAL A 292 -13.73 -6.28 0.29
C VAL A 292 -14.08 -7.76 0.21
N THR A 293 -13.29 -8.65 0.84
CA THR A 293 -13.60 -10.09 0.84
C THR A 293 -14.93 -10.39 1.52
N PHE A 294 -15.18 -9.78 2.66
CA PHE A 294 -16.46 -9.95 3.38
C PHE A 294 -17.65 -9.49 2.53
N SER A 295 -17.51 -8.35 1.87
CA SER A 295 -18.55 -7.80 0.99
C SER A 295 -18.83 -8.70 -0.22
N LEU A 296 -17.80 -9.28 -0.81
CA LEU A 296 -17.96 -10.26 -1.91
C LEU A 296 -18.63 -11.54 -1.43
N LEU A 297 -18.30 -12.03 -0.23
CA LEU A 297 -18.94 -13.20 0.38
C LEU A 297 -20.43 -12.94 0.65
N LEU A 298 -20.78 -11.78 1.21
CA LEU A 298 -22.17 -11.39 1.44
C LEU A 298 -22.96 -11.20 0.14
N SER A 299 -22.27 -10.82 -0.95
CA SER A 299 -22.92 -10.60 -2.25
C SER A 299 -22.91 -11.85 -3.16
N SER A 300 -22.47 -12.99 -2.65
CA SER A 300 -22.30 -14.22 -3.46
C SER A 300 -23.58 -14.69 -4.15
N SER A 301 -24.75 -14.60 -3.48
CA SER A 301 -26.04 -14.94 -4.08
C SER A 301 -26.42 -14.03 -5.25
N PHE A 302 -26.09 -12.74 -5.17
CA PHE A 302 -26.29 -11.78 -6.26
C PHE A 302 -25.32 -12.03 -7.41
N LEU A 303 -24.04 -12.23 -7.12
CA LEU A 303 -23.01 -12.53 -8.13
C LEU A 303 -23.29 -13.85 -8.86
N GLY A 304 -23.81 -14.87 -8.17
CA GLY A 304 -24.22 -16.13 -8.77
C GLY A 304 -25.28 -15.97 -9.87
N LYS A 305 -26.14 -14.93 -9.80
CA LYS A 305 -27.11 -14.62 -10.90
C LYS A 305 -26.42 -14.10 -12.16
N LEU A 306 -25.18 -13.64 -12.06
CA LEU A 306 -24.37 -13.11 -13.16
C LEU A 306 -23.39 -14.15 -13.73
N GLU A 307 -23.33 -15.37 -13.18
CA GLU A 307 -22.33 -16.40 -13.51
C GLU A 307 -22.27 -16.72 -15.01
N ASN A 308 -23.42 -16.77 -15.67
CA ASN A 308 -23.51 -17.01 -17.12
C ASN A 308 -23.18 -15.77 -17.99
N ARG A 309 -22.77 -14.66 -17.39
CA ARG A 309 -22.43 -13.39 -18.06
C ARG A 309 -21.08 -12.87 -17.53
N PRO A 310 -19.95 -13.36 -18.06
CA PRO A 310 -18.63 -13.12 -17.47
C PRO A 310 -18.28 -11.63 -17.33
N LEU A 311 -18.60 -10.81 -18.31
CA LEU A 311 -18.37 -9.36 -18.23
C LEU A 311 -19.24 -8.70 -17.15
N ALA A 312 -20.51 -9.12 -17.00
CA ALA A 312 -21.39 -8.62 -15.97
C ALA A 312 -20.94 -9.08 -14.57
N LEU A 313 -20.43 -10.29 -14.45
CA LEU A 313 -19.85 -10.81 -13.20
C LEU A 313 -18.61 -10.01 -12.81
N LEU A 314 -17.68 -9.75 -13.73
CA LEU A 314 -16.50 -8.92 -13.50
C LEU A 314 -16.89 -7.49 -13.10
N ALA A 315 -17.85 -6.88 -13.82
CA ALA A 315 -18.34 -5.54 -13.50
C ALA A 315 -19.02 -5.52 -12.12
N GLY A 316 -19.88 -6.48 -11.82
CA GLY A 316 -20.56 -6.59 -10.52
C GLY A 316 -19.58 -6.78 -9.36
N THR A 317 -18.59 -7.66 -9.54
CA THR A 317 -17.51 -7.87 -8.56
C THR A 317 -16.71 -6.58 -8.33
N SER A 318 -16.37 -5.87 -9.41
CA SER A 318 -15.62 -4.60 -9.34
C SER A 318 -16.41 -3.50 -8.63
N VAL A 319 -17.70 -3.35 -8.93
CA VAL A 319 -18.58 -2.38 -8.27
C VAL A 319 -18.71 -2.67 -6.77
N ILE A 320 -18.95 -3.93 -6.39
CA ILE A 320 -19.06 -4.33 -4.98
C ILE A 320 -17.75 -4.07 -4.25
N ALA A 321 -16.61 -4.47 -4.82
CA ALA A 321 -15.29 -4.25 -4.24
C ALA A 321 -14.98 -2.75 -4.08
N GLN A 322 -15.31 -1.95 -5.09
CA GLN A 322 -15.10 -0.49 -5.08
C GLN A 322 -15.94 0.17 -3.98
N LEU A 323 -17.25 -0.12 -3.92
CA LEU A 323 -18.13 0.45 -2.89
C LEU A 323 -17.71 0.03 -1.47
N ALA A 324 -17.33 -1.23 -1.30
CA ALA A 324 -16.84 -1.71 -0.02
C ALA A 324 -15.56 -0.99 0.43
N SER A 325 -14.67 -0.67 -0.50
CA SER A 325 -13.39 -0.01 -0.21
C SER A 325 -13.53 1.50 0.11
N VAL A 326 -14.60 2.17 -0.36
CA VAL A 326 -14.77 3.63 -0.24
C VAL A 326 -14.50 4.19 1.16
N PRO A 327 -15.07 3.67 2.27
CA PRO A 327 -14.81 4.26 3.59
C PRO A 327 -13.33 4.26 3.96
N VAL A 328 -12.64 3.17 3.66
CA VAL A 328 -11.21 3.00 3.94
C VAL A 328 -10.37 3.88 3.02
N MET A 329 -10.72 3.94 1.72
CA MET A 329 -10.03 4.79 0.74
C MET A 329 -10.15 6.27 1.11
N LEU A 330 -11.34 6.74 1.47
CA LEU A 330 -11.56 8.12 1.89
C LEU A 330 -10.87 8.45 3.22
N HIS A 331 -10.78 7.51 4.14
CA HIS A 331 -10.11 7.71 5.43
C HIS A 331 -8.59 7.85 5.29
N HIS A 332 -7.96 7.04 4.42
CA HIS A 332 -6.51 6.97 4.29
C HIS A 332 -5.95 7.78 3.10
N PHE A 333 -6.71 7.88 2.00
CA PHE A 333 -6.26 8.46 0.73
C PHE A 333 -7.09 9.64 0.25
N TYR A 334 -8.25 9.93 0.90
CA TYR A 334 -9.13 11.08 0.65
C TYR A 334 -9.85 11.07 -0.71
N GLU A 335 -9.57 10.09 -1.54
CA GLU A 335 -10.11 9.91 -2.89
C GLU A 335 -10.41 8.45 -3.18
N PHE A 336 -11.21 8.21 -4.19
CA PHE A 336 -11.40 6.89 -4.77
C PHE A 336 -11.46 6.97 -6.30
N SER A 337 -11.10 5.87 -6.97
CA SER A 337 -11.07 5.82 -8.42
C SER A 337 -12.47 5.55 -8.99
N PHE A 338 -12.98 6.45 -9.83
CA PHE A 338 -14.18 6.19 -10.60
C PHE A 338 -13.92 5.25 -11.78
N LEU A 339 -12.80 5.44 -12.47
CA LEU A 339 -12.39 4.59 -13.59
C LEU A 339 -11.96 3.19 -13.16
N GLY A 340 -11.73 2.96 -11.86
CA GLY A 340 -11.31 1.67 -11.31
C GLY A 340 -12.25 0.52 -11.64
N ILE A 341 -13.56 0.77 -11.80
CA ILE A 341 -14.53 -0.25 -12.21
C ILE A 341 -14.19 -0.78 -13.60
N PHE A 342 -13.95 0.12 -14.56
CA PHE A 342 -13.61 -0.23 -15.94
C PHE A 342 -12.19 -0.79 -16.06
N ALA A 343 -11.23 -0.18 -15.37
CA ALA A 343 -9.86 -0.64 -15.34
C ALA A 343 -9.76 -2.09 -14.80
N ASN A 344 -10.49 -2.43 -13.75
CA ASN A 344 -10.51 -3.78 -13.21
C ASN A 344 -11.03 -4.83 -14.21
N ILE A 345 -12.01 -4.49 -15.06
CA ILE A 345 -12.55 -5.41 -16.07
C ILE A 345 -11.44 -5.82 -17.06
N LEU A 346 -10.51 -4.91 -17.38
CA LEU A 346 -9.40 -5.15 -18.30
C LEU A 346 -8.17 -5.72 -17.57
N TYR A 347 -7.72 -5.03 -16.53
CA TYR A 347 -6.42 -5.33 -15.90
C TYR A 347 -6.46 -6.54 -14.98
N VAL A 348 -7.58 -6.87 -14.32
CA VAL A 348 -7.65 -8.06 -13.46
C VAL A 348 -7.46 -9.34 -14.27
N PRO A 349 -8.18 -9.60 -15.39
CA PRO A 349 -7.90 -10.76 -16.22
C PRO A 349 -6.50 -10.73 -16.84
N PHE A 350 -6.04 -9.58 -17.32
CA PHE A 350 -4.71 -9.42 -17.91
C PHE A 350 -3.60 -9.82 -16.92
N TYR A 351 -3.61 -9.26 -15.71
CA TYR A 351 -2.61 -9.60 -14.70
C TYR A 351 -2.72 -11.05 -14.23
N SER A 352 -3.95 -11.55 -14.08
CA SER A 352 -4.16 -12.88 -13.54
C SER A 352 -3.81 -13.99 -14.54
N PHE A 353 -4.23 -13.86 -15.81
CA PHE A 353 -4.08 -14.95 -16.79
C PHE A 353 -2.88 -14.80 -17.71
N ILE A 354 -2.30 -13.61 -17.83
CA ILE A 354 -1.15 -13.36 -18.72
C ILE A 354 0.09 -13.01 -17.89
N VAL A 355 0.05 -11.89 -17.15
CA VAL A 355 1.25 -11.37 -16.48
C VAL A 355 1.79 -12.35 -15.44
N LEU A 356 0.95 -12.79 -14.51
CA LEU A 356 1.38 -13.65 -13.40
C LEU A 356 1.92 -15.02 -13.88
N PRO A 357 1.19 -15.79 -14.73
CA PRO A 357 1.70 -17.07 -15.23
C PRO A 357 3.01 -16.93 -16.02
N LEU A 358 3.09 -15.91 -16.90
CA LEU A 358 4.27 -15.69 -17.73
C LEU A 358 5.46 -15.24 -16.89
N MET A 359 5.23 -14.42 -15.87
CA MET A 359 6.29 -13.99 -14.93
C MET A 359 6.89 -15.19 -14.17
N PHE A 360 6.04 -16.10 -13.64
CA PHE A 360 6.54 -17.33 -13.02
C PHE A 360 7.25 -18.23 -14.02
N PHE A 361 6.72 -18.35 -15.23
CA PHE A 361 7.35 -19.14 -16.30
C PHE A 361 8.74 -18.59 -16.64
N LEU A 362 8.89 -17.30 -16.86
CA LEU A 362 10.18 -16.66 -17.14
C LEU A 362 11.15 -16.83 -15.97
N PHE A 363 10.68 -16.67 -14.73
CA PHE A 363 11.51 -16.84 -13.55
C PHE A 363 12.05 -18.27 -13.41
N PHE A 364 11.19 -19.27 -13.51
CA PHE A 364 11.61 -20.66 -13.36
C PHE A 364 12.39 -21.17 -14.58
N SER A 365 12.10 -20.70 -15.80
CA SER A 365 12.87 -21.04 -16.98
C SER A 365 14.29 -20.50 -16.90
N HIS A 366 14.46 -19.24 -16.42
CA HIS A 366 15.77 -18.67 -16.21
C HIS A 366 16.54 -19.42 -15.11
N LEU A 367 15.86 -19.78 -14.02
CA LEU A 367 16.48 -20.54 -12.93
C LEU A 367 16.95 -21.95 -13.38
N ALA A 368 16.23 -22.57 -14.34
CA ALA A 368 16.55 -23.90 -14.85
C ALA A 368 17.56 -23.88 -16.00
N ALA A 369 17.47 -22.93 -16.92
CA ALA A 369 18.26 -22.88 -18.15
C ALA A 369 19.42 -21.84 -18.13
N GLY A 370 19.46 -20.95 -17.11
CA GLY A 370 20.44 -19.88 -17.01
C GLY A 370 20.25 -18.73 -18.01
N SER A 371 19.16 -18.76 -18.79
CA SER A 371 18.82 -17.70 -19.75
C SER A 371 17.32 -17.49 -19.85
N LEU A 372 16.89 -16.27 -20.12
CA LEU A 372 15.50 -15.99 -20.47
C LEU A 372 15.21 -16.47 -21.89
N ILE A 373 14.01 -16.96 -22.12
CA ILE A 373 13.56 -17.33 -23.45
C ILE A 373 13.21 -16.06 -24.21
N GLU A 374 14.17 -15.51 -24.95
CA GLU A 374 14.12 -14.20 -25.61
C GLU A 374 12.79 -13.88 -26.32
N PRO A 375 12.18 -14.76 -27.15
CA PRO A 375 10.92 -14.41 -27.81
C PRO A 375 9.78 -14.14 -26.84
N PHE A 376 9.68 -14.91 -25.73
CA PHE A 376 8.64 -14.71 -24.74
C PHE A 376 8.90 -13.47 -23.90
N GLN A 377 10.17 -13.20 -23.55
CA GLN A 377 10.57 -12.00 -22.85
C GLN A 377 10.22 -10.75 -23.66
N TYR A 378 10.62 -10.69 -24.94
CA TYR A 378 10.39 -9.54 -25.81
C TYR A 378 8.90 -9.23 -26.00
N VAL A 379 8.09 -10.26 -26.27
CA VAL A 379 6.63 -10.10 -26.37
C VAL A 379 6.04 -9.60 -25.06
N PHE A 380 6.51 -10.14 -23.93
CA PHE A 380 6.04 -9.75 -22.61
C PHE A 380 6.34 -8.29 -22.29
N GLU A 381 7.56 -7.81 -22.60
CA GLU A 381 7.97 -6.42 -22.43
C GLU A 381 7.09 -5.46 -23.23
N ILE A 382 6.86 -5.76 -24.50
CA ILE A 382 5.97 -4.95 -25.35
C ILE A 382 4.57 -4.87 -24.76
N VAL A 383 3.98 -6.02 -24.41
CA VAL A 383 2.62 -6.07 -23.91
C VAL A 383 2.50 -5.36 -22.56
N LEU A 384 3.51 -5.48 -21.69
CA LEU A 384 3.55 -4.79 -20.41
C LEU A 384 3.70 -3.28 -20.59
N GLU A 385 4.57 -2.85 -21.47
CA GLU A 385 4.78 -1.43 -21.77
C GLU A 385 3.50 -0.77 -22.31
N TRP A 386 2.81 -1.43 -23.26
CA TRP A 386 1.50 -0.97 -23.73
C TRP A 386 0.48 -0.84 -22.60
N ALA A 387 0.41 -1.82 -21.71
CA ALA A 387 -0.48 -1.78 -20.55
C ALA A 387 -0.13 -0.63 -19.60
N ASN A 388 1.15 -0.40 -19.33
CA ASN A 388 1.64 0.68 -18.48
C ASN A 388 1.36 2.06 -19.09
N GLN A 389 1.59 2.24 -20.40
CA GLN A 389 1.28 3.48 -21.11
C GLN A 389 -0.23 3.76 -21.13
N LEU A 390 -1.05 2.73 -21.33
CA LEU A 390 -2.50 2.86 -21.27
C LEU A 390 -2.92 3.28 -19.85
N ALA A 391 -2.34 2.70 -18.80
CA ALA A 391 -2.62 3.09 -17.43
C ALA A 391 -2.21 4.55 -17.16
N LYS A 392 -1.00 4.96 -17.56
CA LYS A 392 -0.53 6.36 -17.43
C LYS A 392 -1.46 7.33 -18.18
N SER A 393 -1.88 6.98 -19.39
CA SER A 393 -2.78 7.83 -20.20
C SER A 393 -4.19 7.94 -19.57
N CYS A 394 -4.78 6.81 -19.18
CA CYS A 394 -6.11 6.80 -18.53
C CYS A 394 -6.10 7.48 -17.16
N SER A 395 -5.01 7.41 -16.41
CA SER A 395 -4.89 8.08 -15.09
C SER A 395 -4.92 9.61 -15.18
N ARG A 396 -4.57 10.17 -16.33
CA ARG A 396 -4.59 11.62 -16.61
C ARG A 396 -5.96 12.14 -17.07
N LEU A 397 -6.91 11.24 -17.34
CA LEU A 397 -8.24 11.65 -17.74
C LEU A 397 -8.93 12.42 -16.59
N PRO A 398 -9.69 13.49 -16.91
CA PRO A 398 -10.52 14.17 -15.92
C PRO A 398 -11.50 13.16 -15.32
N PHE A 399 -11.76 13.29 -14.01
CA PHE A 399 -12.61 12.37 -13.23
C PHE A 399 -12.08 10.94 -13.07
N SER A 400 -10.81 10.68 -13.35
CA SER A 400 -10.18 9.39 -13.03
C SER A 400 -10.32 9.05 -11.55
N THR A 401 -10.19 10.05 -10.68
CA THR A 401 -10.40 9.97 -9.23
C THR A 401 -11.44 11.02 -8.78
N ILE A 402 -12.19 10.67 -7.75
CA ILE A 402 -13.14 11.57 -7.07
C ILE A 402 -12.59 11.83 -5.67
N VAL A 403 -12.22 13.08 -5.42
CA VAL A 403 -11.73 13.56 -4.12
C VAL A 403 -12.91 14.03 -3.30
N LEU A 404 -13.19 13.36 -2.18
CA LEU A 404 -14.29 13.72 -1.26
C LEU A 404 -13.80 14.27 0.07
N GLY A 405 -12.49 14.23 0.30
CA GLY A 405 -11.89 14.56 1.58
C GLY A 405 -12.01 13.45 2.62
N ARG A 406 -11.48 13.70 3.80
CA ARG A 406 -11.55 12.76 4.91
C ARG A 406 -12.94 12.79 5.55
N PRO A 407 -13.66 11.65 5.64
CA PRO A 407 -14.95 11.60 6.29
C PRO A 407 -14.81 11.84 7.80
N SER A 408 -15.73 12.61 8.38
CA SER A 408 -15.82 12.73 9.83
C SER A 408 -16.21 11.37 10.45
N PRO A 409 -16.00 11.15 11.77
CA PRO A 409 -16.41 9.91 12.42
C PRO A 409 -17.89 9.56 12.21
N LEU A 410 -18.76 10.58 12.17
CA LEU A 410 -20.19 10.39 11.87
C LEU A 410 -20.39 9.85 10.46
N PHE A 411 -19.78 10.48 9.43
CA PHE A 411 -19.86 10.01 8.05
C PHE A 411 -19.28 8.60 7.91
N MET A 412 -18.20 8.27 8.63
CA MET A 412 -17.64 6.93 8.63
C MET A 412 -18.65 5.89 9.15
N CYS A 413 -19.33 6.17 10.26
CA CYS A 413 -20.41 5.31 10.77
C CYS A 413 -21.56 5.18 9.76
N LEU A 414 -21.97 6.29 9.14
CA LEU A 414 -23.03 6.29 8.12
C LEU A 414 -22.64 5.48 6.88
N TYR A 415 -21.38 5.55 6.43
CA TYR A 415 -20.89 4.70 5.33
C TYR A 415 -20.95 3.22 5.66
N LEU A 416 -20.48 2.83 6.85
CA LEU A 416 -20.52 1.43 7.27
C LEU A 416 -21.96 0.92 7.35
N LEU A 417 -22.89 1.72 7.87
CA LEU A 417 -24.32 1.38 7.92
C LEU A 417 -24.94 1.31 6.51
N ALA A 418 -24.67 2.29 5.66
CA ALA A 418 -25.19 2.35 4.29
C ALA A 418 -24.71 1.17 3.45
N ILE A 419 -23.43 0.83 3.55
CA ILE A 419 -22.83 -0.30 2.83
C ILE A 419 -23.39 -1.62 3.36
N SER A 420 -23.46 -1.81 4.69
CA SER A 420 -24.04 -3.01 5.29
C SER A 420 -25.51 -3.20 4.89
N PHE A 421 -26.28 -2.13 4.90
CA PHE A 421 -27.69 -2.16 4.46
C PHE A 421 -27.79 -2.47 2.95
N SER A 422 -26.94 -1.87 2.13
CA SER A 422 -26.91 -2.12 0.67
C SER A 422 -26.60 -3.57 0.36
N PHE A 423 -25.61 -4.16 1.01
CA PHE A 423 -25.28 -5.58 0.81
C PHE A 423 -26.36 -6.53 1.34
N PHE A 424 -27.00 -6.21 2.45
CA PHE A 424 -28.16 -6.97 2.92
C PHE A 424 -29.32 -6.95 1.92
N ARG A 425 -29.58 -5.77 1.29
CA ARG A 425 -30.58 -5.64 0.24
C ARG A 425 -30.20 -6.35 -1.05
N LEU A 426 -28.90 -6.31 -1.42
CA LEU A 426 -28.34 -7.03 -2.55
C LEU A 426 -28.53 -8.55 -2.42
N GLU A 427 -28.22 -9.11 -1.26
CA GLU A 427 -28.36 -10.55 -0.99
C GLU A 427 -29.80 -11.01 -1.13
N LYS A 428 -30.77 -10.19 -0.64
CA LYS A 428 -32.21 -10.48 -0.71
C LYS A 428 -32.87 -10.11 -2.05
N ALA A 429 -32.15 -9.46 -2.96
CA ALA A 429 -32.72 -8.97 -4.20
C ALA A 429 -33.15 -10.12 -5.12
N GLU A 430 -34.41 -10.20 -5.48
CA GLU A 430 -34.96 -11.18 -6.43
C GLU A 430 -34.48 -10.95 -7.86
N THR A 431 -34.26 -9.67 -8.23
CA THR A 431 -33.85 -9.26 -9.57
C THR A 431 -32.61 -8.37 -9.52
N ILE A 432 -31.82 -8.39 -10.60
CA ILE A 432 -30.62 -7.54 -10.75
C ILE A 432 -30.97 -6.07 -10.58
N LYS A 433 -32.10 -5.59 -11.15
CA LYS A 433 -32.55 -4.20 -11.04
C LYS A 433 -32.78 -3.79 -9.57
N LYS A 434 -33.50 -4.60 -8.79
CA LYS A 434 -33.75 -4.34 -7.36
C LYS A 434 -32.43 -4.32 -6.55
N GLY A 435 -31.48 -5.19 -6.90
CA GLY A 435 -30.16 -5.21 -6.29
C GLY A 435 -29.36 -3.94 -6.59
N CYS A 436 -29.26 -3.55 -7.87
CA CYS A 436 -28.54 -2.34 -8.25
C CYS A 436 -29.10 -1.07 -7.60
N LEU A 437 -30.42 -1.00 -7.36
CA LEU A 437 -31.03 0.14 -6.67
C LEU A 437 -30.48 0.36 -5.26
N ALA A 438 -30.10 -0.71 -4.56
CA ALA A 438 -29.52 -0.59 -3.22
C ALA A 438 -28.14 0.09 -3.22
N LEU A 439 -27.41 0.06 -4.34
CA LEU A 439 -26.08 0.67 -4.46
C LEU A 439 -26.15 2.21 -4.56
N PHE A 440 -27.31 2.78 -4.84
CA PHE A 440 -27.48 4.25 -4.83
C PHE A 440 -27.44 4.86 -3.43
N ILE A 441 -27.64 4.08 -2.37
CA ILE A 441 -27.61 4.59 -0.98
C ILE A 441 -26.22 5.10 -0.60
N PRO A 442 -25.13 4.30 -0.71
CA PRO A 442 -23.79 4.81 -0.45
C PRO A 442 -23.37 5.90 -1.44
N ALA A 443 -23.79 5.84 -2.71
CA ALA A 443 -23.52 6.90 -3.68
C ALA A 443 -24.19 8.24 -3.29
N GLY A 444 -25.43 8.21 -2.83
CA GLY A 444 -26.11 9.39 -2.28
C GLY A 444 -25.42 9.98 -1.05
N LEU A 445 -24.90 9.13 -0.17
CA LEU A 445 -24.12 9.56 0.98
C LEU A 445 -22.79 10.21 0.58
N MET A 446 -22.12 9.69 -0.48
CA MET A 446 -20.93 10.33 -1.04
C MET A 446 -21.22 11.74 -1.57
N LEU A 447 -22.30 11.88 -2.31
CA LEU A 447 -22.74 13.19 -2.81
C LEU A 447 -23.05 14.13 -1.64
N PHE A 448 -23.74 13.65 -0.61
CA PHE A 448 -24.06 14.45 0.57
C PHE A 448 -22.80 14.89 1.31
N GLN A 449 -21.82 14.00 1.51
CA GLN A 449 -20.53 14.36 2.08
C GLN A 449 -19.82 15.43 1.22
N HIS A 450 -19.77 15.23 -0.09
CA HIS A 450 -19.14 16.19 -1.00
C HIS A 450 -19.77 17.59 -0.86
N VAL A 451 -21.09 17.69 -0.91
CA VAL A 451 -21.81 18.96 -0.77
C VAL A 451 -21.50 19.62 0.57
N THR A 452 -21.57 18.87 1.68
CA THR A 452 -21.32 19.43 3.02
C THR A 452 -19.86 19.84 3.23
N THR A 453 -18.91 19.15 2.57
CA THR A 453 -17.48 19.49 2.65
C THR A 453 -17.17 20.73 1.81
N VAL A 454 -17.68 20.79 0.58
CA VAL A 454 -17.42 21.91 -0.35
C VAL A 454 -18.11 23.19 0.13
N TYR A 455 -19.40 23.11 0.46
CA TYR A 455 -20.23 24.27 0.84
C TYR A 455 -20.30 24.49 2.36
N SER A 456 -19.18 24.22 3.08
CA SER A 456 -19.09 24.53 4.51
C SER A 456 -19.35 26.01 4.78
N ALA A 457 -20.20 26.32 5.77
CA ALA A 457 -20.45 27.68 6.23
C ALA A 457 -19.25 28.31 6.98
N LYS A 458 -18.22 27.52 7.27
CA LYS A 458 -17.04 27.99 8.00
C LYS A 458 -15.91 28.30 7.03
N GLY A 459 -15.31 29.50 7.20
CA GLY A 459 -14.02 29.82 6.62
C GLY A 459 -12.90 29.15 7.41
N GLU A 460 -11.78 28.89 6.75
CA GLU A 460 -10.61 28.24 7.33
C GLU A 460 -9.33 28.93 6.84
N VAL A 461 -8.40 29.16 7.78
CA VAL A 461 -7.03 29.57 7.47
C VAL A 461 -6.11 28.58 8.18
N THR A 462 -5.26 27.91 7.45
CA THR A 462 -4.36 26.89 8.01
C THR A 462 -2.94 27.12 7.53
N MET A 463 -2.00 27.24 8.48
CA MET A 463 -0.58 27.15 8.20
C MET A 463 -0.20 25.68 8.06
N ILE A 464 0.35 25.30 6.91
CA ILE A 464 0.76 23.93 6.62
C ILE A 464 2.23 23.79 7.00
N ASP A 465 2.54 22.85 7.89
CA ASP A 465 3.92 22.49 8.21
C ASP A 465 4.54 21.71 7.04
N VAL A 466 5.29 22.42 6.21
CA VAL A 466 6.01 21.86 5.05
C VAL A 466 7.47 21.51 5.37
N GLY A 467 7.90 21.76 6.62
CA GLY A 467 9.23 21.48 7.12
C GLY A 467 10.21 22.62 6.88
N GLN A 468 10.48 23.00 5.64
CA GLN A 468 11.25 24.20 5.27
C GLN A 468 10.39 25.11 4.41
N GLY A 469 10.46 26.42 4.68
CA GLY A 469 9.65 27.44 4.03
C GLY A 469 8.23 27.53 4.58
N ASP A 470 7.39 28.25 3.87
CA ASP A 470 6.03 28.57 4.28
C ASP A 470 5.00 27.95 3.33
N SER A 471 3.81 27.66 3.85
CA SER A 471 2.62 27.34 3.06
C SER A 471 1.37 27.64 3.87
N MET A 472 0.45 28.41 3.30
CA MET A 472 -0.80 28.80 3.94
C MET A 472 -1.99 28.48 3.03
N PHE A 473 -2.95 27.76 3.56
CA PHE A 473 -4.21 27.46 2.90
C PHE A 473 -5.33 28.35 3.46
N ILE A 474 -6.13 28.95 2.57
CA ILE A 474 -7.28 29.78 2.92
C ILE A 474 -8.50 29.27 2.14
N LYS A 475 -9.56 28.95 2.87
CA LYS A 475 -10.86 28.60 2.30
C LYS A 475 -11.92 29.56 2.83
N LEU A 476 -12.63 30.22 1.92
CA LEU A 476 -13.75 31.09 2.28
C LEU A 476 -15.04 30.26 2.50
N PRO A 477 -15.99 30.76 3.31
CA PRO A 477 -17.27 30.11 3.53
C PRO A 477 -18.02 29.87 2.21
N PHE A 478 -18.86 28.82 2.17
CA PHE A 478 -19.72 28.50 1.02
C PHE A 478 -18.99 28.37 -0.32
N ASN A 479 -17.70 27.96 -0.28
CA ASN A 479 -16.87 27.81 -1.48
C ASN A 479 -16.69 29.12 -2.30
N GLN A 480 -16.71 30.26 -1.65
CA GLN A 480 -16.54 31.58 -2.30
C GLN A 480 -15.11 31.84 -2.78
N GLY A 481 -14.14 31.07 -2.29
CA GLY A 481 -12.75 31.12 -2.75
C GLY A 481 -11.85 30.14 -1.98
N THR A 482 -10.88 29.61 -2.71
CA THR A 482 -9.83 28.71 -2.19
C THR A 482 -8.48 29.21 -2.67
N TYR A 483 -7.61 29.52 -1.72
CA TYR A 483 -6.30 30.12 -2.00
C TYR A 483 -5.22 29.32 -1.32
N LEU A 484 -4.10 29.18 -2.02
CA LEU A 484 -2.86 28.61 -1.47
C LEU A 484 -1.77 29.67 -1.64
N ILE A 485 -1.11 30.01 -0.56
CA ILE A 485 0.02 30.96 -0.54
C ILE A 485 1.26 30.15 -0.21
N ASP A 486 2.21 30.13 -1.13
CA ASP A 486 3.44 29.34 -1.11
C ASP A 486 3.20 27.83 -0.94
N THR A 487 4.22 27.03 -1.17
CA THR A 487 4.10 25.57 -1.23
C THR A 487 5.22 24.84 -0.49
N GLY A 488 6.11 25.60 0.14
CA GLY A 488 7.35 25.03 0.65
C GLY A 488 8.27 24.53 -0.46
N GLY A 489 9.38 23.98 -0.09
CA GLY A 489 10.32 23.38 -1.02
C GLY A 489 11.56 22.86 -0.30
N VAL A 490 12.42 22.17 -1.06
CA VAL A 490 13.70 21.68 -0.57
C VAL A 490 14.81 22.22 -1.45
N LEU A 491 15.78 22.88 -0.86
CA LEU A 491 16.99 23.28 -1.57
C LEU A 491 17.73 22.03 -2.06
N ARG A 492 17.87 21.89 -3.37
CA ARG A 492 18.64 20.82 -3.99
C ARG A 492 20.00 21.36 -4.40
N PHE A 493 21.03 20.81 -3.80
CA PHE A 493 22.41 21.07 -4.19
C PHE A 493 22.86 19.99 -5.16
N ASP A 494 23.76 20.33 -6.08
CA ASP A 494 24.40 19.33 -6.92
C ASP A 494 25.12 18.29 -6.05
N GLN A 495 24.77 17.05 -6.24
CA GLN A 495 25.32 15.92 -5.51
C GLN A 495 25.90 14.89 -6.49
N GLU A 496 26.92 14.17 -6.03
CA GLU A 496 27.44 13.01 -6.74
C GLU A 496 26.30 12.03 -7.04
N GLU A 497 26.31 11.36 -8.21
CA GLU A 497 25.25 10.46 -8.67
C GLU A 497 24.82 9.42 -7.62
N TRP A 498 25.77 8.81 -6.92
CA TRP A 498 25.47 7.79 -5.91
C TRP A 498 24.74 8.32 -4.67
N LYS A 499 24.74 9.64 -4.44
CA LYS A 499 24.03 10.32 -3.35
C LYS A 499 22.61 10.73 -3.73
N LYS A 500 22.31 10.78 -5.02
CA LYS A 500 20.96 11.13 -5.49
C LYS A 500 19.96 10.07 -5.00
N ARG A 501 18.84 10.54 -4.50
CA ARG A 501 17.75 9.69 -4.08
C ARG A 501 16.86 9.36 -5.26
N ASP A 502 16.42 8.12 -5.33
CA ASP A 502 15.43 7.69 -6.32
C ASP A 502 14.05 8.31 -6.02
N HIS A 503 13.77 8.52 -4.73
CA HIS A 503 12.53 9.12 -4.24
C HIS A 503 12.85 10.37 -3.38
N PRO A 504 13.18 11.52 -4.01
CA PRO A 504 13.45 12.74 -3.27
C PRO A 504 12.16 13.28 -2.65
N PHE A 505 12.23 13.70 -1.39
CA PHE A 505 11.11 14.34 -0.71
C PHE A 505 10.73 15.65 -1.42
N ASP A 506 9.42 15.82 -1.66
CA ASP A 506 8.84 17.01 -2.27
C ASP A 506 7.66 17.50 -1.40
N PRO A 507 7.77 18.67 -0.70
CA PRO A 507 6.69 19.16 0.15
C PRO A 507 5.34 19.33 -0.57
N GLY A 508 5.36 19.75 -1.85
CA GLY A 508 4.14 19.86 -2.65
C GLY A 508 3.44 18.52 -2.80
N LYS A 509 4.19 17.49 -3.24
CA LYS A 509 3.68 16.14 -3.49
C LYS A 509 3.34 15.40 -2.20
N ASP A 510 4.22 15.49 -1.18
CA ASP A 510 4.16 14.64 0.01
C ASP A 510 3.33 15.24 1.16
N ILE A 511 3.12 16.57 1.17
CA ILE A 511 2.42 17.29 2.24
C ILE A 511 1.25 18.10 1.71
N VAL A 512 1.49 19.06 0.80
CA VAL A 512 0.46 20.06 0.41
C VAL A 512 -0.68 19.42 -0.35
N VAL A 513 -0.39 18.61 -1.36
CA VAL A 513 -1.41 17.92 -2.16
C VAL A 513 -2.26 16.96 -1.31
N PRO A 514 -1.68 16.08 -0.46
CA PRO A 514 -2.46 15.25 0.46
C PRO A 514 -3.29 16.07 1.46
N PHE A 515 -2.77 17.17 1.98
CA PHE A 515 -3.52 18.07 2.86
C PHE A 515 -4.75 18.64 2.15
N LEU A 516 -4.58 19.22 0.95
CA LEU A 516 -5.68 19.77 0.15
C LEU A 516 -6.74 18.71 -0.20
N LYS A 517 -6.31 17.52 -0.62
CA LYS A 517 -7.19 16.39 -0.87
C LYS A 517 -7.95 15.97 0.39
N SER A 518 -7.31 15.99 1.57
CA SER A 518 -7.97 15.67 2.84
C SER A 518 -9.11 16.62 3.20
N LYS A 519 -9.03 17.87 2.72
CA LYS A 519 -10.06 18.89 2.84
C LYS A 519 -11.10 18.84 1.71
N GLY A 520 -11.01 17.88 0.79
CA GLY A 520 -11.92 17.76 -0.36
C GLY A 520 -11.70 18.81 -1.44
N ILE A 521 -10.52 19.44 -1.48
CA ILE A 521 -10.19 20.48 -2.46
C ILE A 521 -9.68 19.81 -3.75
N THR A 522 -10.33 20.12 -4.85
CA THR A 522 -9.99 19.64 -6.20
C THR A 522 -9.52 20.76 -7.13
N ALA A 523 -9.78 22.01 -6.73
CA ALA A 523 -9.38 23.20 -7.48
C ALA A 523 -9.00 24.32 -6.51
N LEU A 524 -8.03 25.13 -6.92
CA LEU A 524 -7.67 26.38 -6.27
C LEU A 524 -8.09 27.55 -7.15
N ASP A 525 -8.66 28.59 -6.54
CA ASP A 525 -8.99 29.82 -7.26
C ASP A 525 -7.69 30.59 -7.55
N LYS A 526 -6.76 30.64 -6.56
CA LYS A 526 -5.43 31.23 -6.76
C LYS A 526 -4.36 30.44 -6.04
N LEU A 527 -3.23 30.27 -6.71
CA LEU A 527 -1.95 29.90 -6.15
C LEU A 527 -1.08 31.16 -6.13
N ILE A 528 -0.79 31.65 -4.96
CA ILE A 528 -0.03 32.90 -4.76
C ILE A 528 1.38 32.51 -4.32
N LEU A 529 2.38 32.83 -5.11
CA LEU A 529 3.79 32.58 -4.83
C LEU A 529 4.44 33.92 -4.46
N THR A 530 4.95 34.04 -3.23
CA THR A 530 5.38 35.33 -2.69
C THR A 530 6.71 35.79 -3.26
N HIS A 531 7.63 34.86 -3.51
CA HIS A 531 8.95 35.11 -4.12
C HIS A 531 9.54 33.83 -4.71
N GLY A 532 10.62 33.96 -5.50
CA GLY A 532 11.19 32.87 -6.32
C GLY A 532 12.07 31.87 -5.58
N ASP A 533 12.19 31.93 -4.25
CA ASP A 533 13.07 31.03 -3.50
C ASP A 533 12.48 29.63 -3.40
N MET A 534 13.36 28.63 -3.51
CA MET A 534 12.96 27.23 -3.59
C MET A 534 12.15 26.72 -2.39
N ASP A 535 12.37 27.27 -1.21
CA ASP A 535 11.64 26.93 0.02
C ASP A 535 10.21 27.54 0.08
N HIS A 536 9.84 28.37 -0.92
CA HIS A 536 8.48 28.89 -1.10
C HIS A 536 7.77 28.32 -2.33
N ILE A 537 8.48 28.19 -3.46
CA ILE A 537 7.86 27.79 -4.73
C ILE A 537 8.17 26.36 -5.16
N GLY A 538 9.08 25.68 -4.45
CA GLY A 538 9.59 24.37 -4.87
C GLY A 538 8.53 23.28 -5.02
N GLY A 539 7.46 23.34 -4.22
CA GLY A 539 6.33 22.40 -4.29
C GLY A 539 5.22 22.76 -5.30
N ALA A 540 5.30 23.95 -5.93
CA ALA A 540 4.25 24.44 -6.84
C ALA A 540 4.01 23.52 -8.07
N PRO A 541 5.03 22.94 -8.73
CA PRO A 541 4.80 22.01 -9.83
C PRO A 541 3.91 20.83 -9.44
N ALA A 542 4.15 20.23 -8.29
CA ALA A 542 3.35 19.10 -7.81
C ALA A 542 1.88 19.49 -7.55
N VAL A 543 1.64 20.72 -7.07
CA VAL A 543 0.28 21.27 -6.87
C VAL A 543 -0.41 21.48 -8.22
N LEU A 544 0.28 22.06 -9.22
CA LEU A 544 -0.24 22.30 -10.57
C LEU A 544 -0.56 21.01 -11.33
N GLU A 545 0.25 19.95 -11.14
CA GLU A 545 -0.01 18.63 -11.71
C GLU A 545 -1.20 17.90 -11.06
N ALA A 546 -1.39 18.10 -9.75
CA ALA A 546 -2.37 17.35 -8.99
C ALA A 546 -3.75 18.00 -8.92
N LEU A 547 -3.85 19.34 -9.04
CA LEU A 547 -5.05 20.13 -8.82
C LEU A 547 -5.24 21.14 -9.96
N ARG A 548 -6.51 21.43 -10.25
CA ARG A 548 -6.83 22.52 -11.17
C ARG A 548 -6.60 23.88 -10.48
N VAL A 549 -5.69 24.68 -10.98
CA VAL A 549 -5.44 26.05 -10.50
C VAL A 549 -6.00 27.03 -11.54
N LYS A 550 -6.89 27.96 -11.12
CA LYS A 550 -7.50 28.94 -12.05
C LYS A 550 -6.54 30.08 -12.37
N GLU A 551 -5.78 30.52 -11.39
CA GLU A 551 -4.85 31.66 -11.52
C GLU A 551 -3.62 31.41 -10.67
N VAL A 552 -2.44 31.62 -11.25
CA VAL A 552 -1.15 31.65 -10.53
C VAL A 552 -0.69 33.09 -10.45
N VAL A 553 -0.44 33.55 -9.23
CA VAL A 553 0.05 34.90 -8.95
C VAL A 553 1.53 34.80 -8.60
N LEU A 554 2.38 35.43 -9.41
CA LEU A 554 3.81 35.50 -9.24
C LEU A 554 4.24 36.93 -8.88
N PRO A 555 5.35 37.12 -8.14
CA PRO A 555 5.88 38.43 -7.88
C PRO A 555 6.38 39.10 -9.16
N GLN A 556 6.29 40.40 -9.21
CA GLN A 556 6.85 41.19 -10.31
C GLN A 556 8.36 41.36 -10.08
N SER A 557 9.16 40.43 -10.62
CA SER A 557 10.62 40.50 -10.50
C SER A 557 11.24 40.87 -11.86
N GLY A 558 12.33 41.64 -11.82
CA GLY A 558 13.06 42.03 -13.04
C GLY A 558 13.87 40.87 -13.66
N LYS A 559 14.19 39.82 -12.89
CA LYS A 559 14.85 38.60 -13.34
C LYS A 559 14.16 37.41 -12.68
N ARG A 560 13.57 36.55 -13.49
CA ARG A 560 12.86 35.38 -13.00
C ARG A 560 13.84 34.28 -12.57
N ALA A 561 13.48 33.57 -11.50
CA ALA A 561 14.18 32.36 -11.11
C ALA A 561 13.83 31.21 -12.09
N GLU A 562 14.72 30.25 -12.25
CA GLU A 562 14.52 29.07 -13.14
C GLU A 562 13.21 28.32 -12.84
N MET A 563 12.85 28.21 -11.56
CA MET A 563 11.61 27.58 -11.12
C MET A 563 10.36 28.38 -11.51
N GLU A 564 10.44 29.73 -11.50
CA GLU A 564 9.33 30.58 -11.96
C GLU A 564 9.07 30.40 -13.46
N GLU A 565 10.14 30.27 -14.27
CA GLU A 565 9.99 29.96 -15.70
C GLU A 565 9.37 28.61 -15.94
N LYS A 566 9.75 27.60 -15.16
CA LYS A 566 9.14 26.29 -15.22
C LYS A 566 7.65 26.32 -14.88
N ILE A 567 7.26 27.07 -13.86
CA ILE A 567 5.85 27.23 -13.44
C ILE A 567 5.01 27.89 -14.53
N LEU A 568 5.58 28.82 -15.29
CA LEU A 568 4.87 29.48 -16.41
C LEU A 568 4.62 28.54 -17.62
N GLY A 569 5.31 27.41 -17.68
CA GLY A 569 5.11 26.38 -18.70
C GLY A 569 3.94 25.43 -18.43
N TYR A 570 3.34 25.49 -17.23
CA TYR A 570 2.15 24.70 -16.84
C TYR A 570 0.88 25.45 -17.22
#